data_3f958a54e354b4dda1ece1c8b15d7654
#
_entry.id   3f958a54e354b4dda1ece1c8b15d7654
#
_cell.length_a   1.000
_cell.length_b   1.000
_cell.length_c   1.000
_cell.angle_alpha   90.00
_cell.angle_beta   90.00
_cell.angle_gamma   90.00
#
_symmetry.space_group_name_H-M   'P 1'
#
loop_
_entity.id
_entity.type
_entity.pdbx_description
1 polymer ?
#
loop_
_entity_poly.entity_id
_entity_poly.type
_entity_poly.pdbx_seq_one_letter_code
_entity_poly.pdbx_strand_id
1 'polypeptide(L)'
;MLNIIEKAVQEVHQNVSFDLSDWDLLTSQAPIVSVFHLKSTVDYYCSYYDGKNLSFIINENNEPVALLPLFIHDENGWTLSSNGEGLIGPLFKKDIPRKLKKRLEKEIFEIVELIAKESKSKKIRLFEPFSSISNWYLHWLEKADNHFLTYQLGIDLNKNLEEIRLDFRKSYKPLINKALREWKVEICEDDVDNVFDEFRLLHLEAAGKITRSEESWEIQKKQIKNNEAFLVTVRDKTVLIGAGLFNHSRDIGMYSVGAYRRDLFDKPIGHAVQMLAITKLKELGCKVYHLGQKAVLLHPIPPTKKEISISHFKEGFAGFTYAQPHLEVHLGS
;
A
#
# COMPACT_ATOMS: atom_id res chain seq x y z
N MET A 1 -4.14 -9.28 25.64
CA MET A 1 -4.79 -9.80 24.41
C MET A 1 -3.73 -10.43 23.49
N LEU A 2 -2.69 -9.73 23.02
CA LEU A 2 -1.70 -10.30 22.08
C LEU A 2 -1.08 -11.61 22.61
N ASN A 3 -0.45 -11.62 23.76
CA ASN A 3 0.18 -12.83 24.33
C ASN A 3 -0.77 -14.03 24.46
N ILE A 4 -2.07 -13.80 24.63
CA ILE A 4 -3.07 -14.89 24.69
C ILE A 4 -3.28 -15.47 23.29
N ILE A 5 -3.40 -14.61 22.28
CA ILE A 5 -3.58 -15.02 20.89
C ILE A 5 -2.34 -15.77 20.40
N GLU A 6 -1.15 -15.20 20.59
CA GLU A 6 0.12 -15.80 20.21
C GLU A 6 0.30 -17.20 20.83
N LYS A 7 0.02 -17.31 22.15
CA LYS A 7 0.09 -18.59 22.84
C LYS A 7 -0.92 -19.61 22.28
N ALA A 8 -2.18 -19.22 22.08
CA ALA A 8 -3.20 -20.10 21.52
C ALA A 8 -2.83 -20.61 20.11
N VAL A 9 -2.25 -19.73 19.28
CA VAL A 9 -1.77 -20.10 17.94
C VAL A 9 -0.59 -21.08 18.04
N GLN A 10 0.40 -20.81 18.87
CA GLN A 10 1.60 -21.65 19.01
C GLN A 10 1.33 -23.01 19.65
N GLU A 11 0.29 -23.12 20.49
CA GLU A 11 -0.15 -24.42 21.03
C GLU A 11 -0.70 -25.37 19.94
N VAL A 12 -1.28 -24.80 18.86
CA VAL A 12 -1.85 -25.59 17.74
C VAL A 12 -0.85 -25.70 16.58
N HIS A 13 -0.12 -24.62 16.30
CA HIS A 13 0.80 -24.50 15.16
C HIS A 13 2.20 -24.18 15.66
N GLN A 14 2.99 -25.23 15.95
CA GLN A 14 4.33 -25.11 16.57
C GLN A 14 5.39 -24.46 15.65
N ASN A 15 5.12 -24.42 14.35
CA ASN A 15 6.00 -23.82 13.33
C ASN A 15 5.73 -22.32 13.11
N VAL A 16 4.80 -21.71 13.87
CA VAL A 16 4.50 -20.27 13.80
C VAL A 16 5.40 -19.50 14.74
N SER A 17 5.99 -18.44 14.23
CA SER A 17 6.76 -17.46 14.99
C SER A 17 6.14 -16.07 14.90
N PHE A 18 5.95 -15.43 16.05
CA PHE A 18 5.66 -14.00 16.16
C PHE A 18 6.93 -13.16 16.37
N ASP A 19 8.10 -13.80 16.44
CA ASP A 19 9.38 -13.12 16.23
C ASP A 19 9.54 -12.78 14.75
N LEU A 20 9.64 -11.52 14.44
CA LEU A 20 9.68 -10.96 13.09
C LEU A 20 11.09 -10.62 12.61
N SER A 21 12.12 -11.19 13.24
CA SER A 21 13.53 -10.95 12.89
C SER A 21 13.88 -11.36 11.46
N ASP A 22 13.20 -12.38 10.91
CA ASP A 22 13.40 -12.86 9.54
C ASP A 22 12.54 -12.15 8.47
N TRP A 23 11.86 -11.06 8.82
CA TRP A 23 11.01 -10.32 7.89
C TRP A 23 11.76 -9.88 6.62
N ASP A 24 12.89 -9.21 6.82
CA ASP A 24 13.69 -8.67 5.70
C ASP A 24 14.30 -9.80 4.85
N LEU A 25 14.66 -10.92 5.46
CA LEU A 25 15.11 -12.10 4.74
C LEU A 25 14.02 -12.62 3.79
N LEU A 26 12.79 -12.79 4.28
CA LEU A 26 11.67 -13.29 3.47
C LEU A 26 11.28 -12.31 2.36
N THR A 27 11.24 -11.01 2.63
CA THR A 27 10.97 -10.01 1.59
C THR A 27 12.05 -9.97 0.52
N SER A 28 13.33 -10.16 0.90
CA SER A 28 14.45 -10.22 -0.06
C SER A 28 14.38 -11.44 -0.97
N GLN A 29 13.88 -12.57 -0.45
CA GLN A 29 13.84 -13.87 -1.13
C GLN A 29 12.53 -14.14 -1.88
N ALA A 30 11.49 -13.33 -1.69
CA ALA A 30 10.22 -13.52 -2.37
C ALA A 30 10.29 -13.18 -3.86
N PRO A 31 9.50 -13.84 -4.72
CA PRO A 31 9.51 -13.59 -6.17
C PRO A 31 8.99 -12.20 -6.53
N ILE A 32 8.03 -11.70 -5.78
CA ILE A 32 7.45 -10.35 -5.91
C ILE A 32 7.03 -9.82 -4.54
N VAL A 33 7.27 -8.55 -4.29
CA VAL A 33 6.97 -7.89 -3.03
C VAL A 33 6.11 -6.66 -3.28
N SER A 34 4.93 -6.62 -2.68
CA SER A 34 4.11 -5.40 -2.61
C SER A 34 4.59 -4.47 -1.49
N VAL A 35 4.32 -3.19 -1.58
CA VAL A 35 4.51 -2.21 -0.49
C VAL A 35 3.83 -2.68 0.80
N PHE A 36 2.70 -3.39 0.70
CA PHE A 36 1.96 -3.92 1.85
C PHE A 36 2.66 -5.10 2.56
N HIS A 37 3.72 -5.66 1.97
CA HIS A 37 4.57 -6.68 2.61
C HIS A 37 5.75 -6.08 3.38
N LEU A 38 5.96 -4.76 3.35
CA LEU A 38 7.03 -4.11 4.10
C LEU A 38 6.63 -3.96 5.58
N LYS A 39 7.58 -4.26 6.47
CA LYS A 39 7.37 -4.13 7.92
C LYS A 39 6.96 -2.71 8.31
N SER A 40 7.63 -1.71 7.76
CA SER A 40 7.33 -0.30 7.99
C SER A 40 5.92 0.11 7.56
N THR A 41 5.35 -0.57 6.57
CA THR A 41 3.97 -0.33 6.14
C THR A 41 2.98 -0.87 7.18
N VAL A 42 3.24 -2.03 7.76
CA VAL A 42 2.42 -2.55 8.86
C VAL A 42 2.53 -1.65 10.09
N ASP A 43 3.76 -1.24 10.45
CA ASP A 43 4.00 -0.31 11.56
C ASP A 43 3.24 1.02 11.35
N TYR A 44 3.24 1.55 10.11
CA TYR A 44 2.46 2.74 9.75
C TYR A 44 0.97 2.55 9.96
N TYR A 45 0.39 1.46 9.48
CA TYR A 45 -1.05 1.22 9.62
C TYR A 45 -1.46 0.89 11.05
N CYS A 46 -0.59 0.22 11.83
CA CYS A 46 -0.80 0.06 13.28
C CYS A 46 -0.91 1.42 13.97
N SER A 47 0.00 2.35 13.68
CA SER A 47 -0.06 3.71 14.25
C SER A 47 -1.25 4.51 13.71
N TYR A 48 -1.59 4.36 12.42
CA TYR A 48 -2.68 5.12 11.79
C TYR A 48 -4.07 4.74 12.34
N TYR A 49 -4.29 3.46 12.66
CA TYR A 49 -5.56 2.92 13.14
C TYR A 49 -5.57 2.61 14.65
N ASP A 50 -4.53 2.97 15.39
CA ASP A 50 -4.34 2.56 16.80
C ASP A 50 -4.45 1.02 16.94
N GLY A 51 -3.87 0.32 15.97
CA GLY A 51 -3.92 -1.14 15.85
C GLY A 51 -2.77 -1.84 16.56
N LYS A 52 -2.84 -3.17 16.55
CA LYS A 52 -1.81 -4.04 17.13
C LYS A 52 -1.30 -5.01 16.09
N ASN A 53 0.02 -5.10 15.96
CA ASN A 53 0.68 -6.02 15.04
C ASN A 53 0.48 -7.46 15.50
N LEU A 54 0.00 -8.32 14.62
CA LEU A 54 -0.19 -9.76 14.76
C LEU A 54 0.43 -10.51 13.58
N SER A 55 1.32 -9.86 12.83
CA SER A 55 2.06 -10.50 11.76
C SER A 55 2.83 -11.71 12.28
N PHE A 56 2.96 -12.73 11.44
CA PHE A 56 3.67 -13.94 11.82
C PHE A 56 4.46 -14.55 10.66
N ILE A 57 5.43 -15.35 11.02
CA ILE A 57 6.30 -16.11 10.10
C ILE A 57 5.99 -17.59 10.29
N ILE A 58 5.96 -18.33 9.18
CA ILE A 58 5.90 -19.80 9.19
C ILE A 58 7.29 -20.35 8.91
N ASN A 59 7.73 -21.28 9.75
CA ASN A 59 8.96 -22.02 9.58
C ASN A 59 8.69 -23.44 9.04
N GLU A 60 9.55 -23.93 8.18
CA GLU A 60 9.58 -25.30 7.73
C GLU A 60 11.00 -25.83 7.91
N ASN A 61 11.15 -26.93 8.67
CA ASN A 61 12.48 -27.47 9.06
C ASN A 61 13.41 -26.42 9.72
N ASN A 62 12.85 -25.56 10.58
CA ASN A 62 13.52 -24.46 11.25
C ASN A 62 14.02 -23.32 10.33
N GLU A 63 13.54 -23.25 9.09
CA GLU A 63 13.83 -22.13 8.19
C GLU A 63 12.56 -21.32 7.91
N PRO A 64 12.63 -19.98 7.87
CA PRO A 64 11.50 -19.13 7.53
C PRO A 64 11.13 -19.31 6.06
N VAL A 65 9.86 -19.60 5.78
CA VAL A 65 9.37 -19.91 4.41
C VAL A 65 8.19 -19.04 3.98
N ALA A 66 7.43 -18.51 4.92
CA ALA A 66 6.29 -17.63 4.62
C ALA A 66 6.12 -16.56 5.70
N LEU A 67 5.54 -15.43 5.29
CA LEU A 67 5.22 -14.29 6.14
C LEU A 67 3.80 -13.83 5.83
N LEU A 68 2.98 -13.60 6.85
CA LEU A 68 1.71 -12.89 6.71
C LEU A 68 1.77 -11.56 7.45
N PRO A 69 1.74 -10.41 6.74
CA PRO A 69 1.51 -9.10 7.34
C PRO A 69 0.08 -9.00 7.87
N LEU A 70 -0.07 -8.79 9.16
CA LEU A 70 -1.37 -8.78 9.82
C LEU A 70 -1.36 -7.81 11.00
N PHE A 71 -2.38 -6.99 11.13
CA PHE A 71 -2.67 -6.26 12.34
C PHE A 71 -4.17 -6.28 12.65
N ILE A 72 -4.51 -6.00 13.89
CA ILE A 72 -5.89 -5.88 14.34
C ILE A 72 -6.16 -4.44 14.78
N HIS A 73 -7.31 -3.90 14.40
CA HIS A 73 -7.77 -2.58 14.80
C HIS A 73 -9.27 -2.55 15.07
N ASP A 74 -9.74 -1.52 15.76
CA ASP A 74 -11.18 -1.35 16.03
C ASP A 74 -11.84 -0.51 14.94
N GLU A 75 -12.77 -1.11 14.21
CA GLU A 75 -13.66 -0.47 13.25
C GLU A 75 -15.12 -0.89 13.54
N ASN A 76 -15.70 -0.37 14.62
CA ASN A 76 -16.99 -0.84 15.17
C ASN A 76 -16.97 -2.32 15.58
N GLY A 77 -15.85 -2.76 16.12
CA GLY A 77 -15.45 -4.10 16.49
C GLY A 77 -14.15 -4.51 15.81
N TRP A 78 -13.45 -5.44 16.42
CA TRP A 78 -12.13 -5.88 15.96
C TRP A 78 -12.17 -6.37 14.52
N THR A 79 -11.27 -5.84 13.71
CA THR A 79 -11.11 -6.17 12.28
C THR A 79 -9.66 -6.55 12.01
N LEU A 80 -9.44 -7.62 11.26
CA LEU A 80 -8.13 -8.06 10.80
C LEU A 80 -7.81 -7.44 9.44
N SER A 81 -6.60 -6.91 9.28
CA SER A 81 -6.17 -6.23 8.07
C SER A 81 -4.65 -6.26 7.91
N SER A 82 -4.15 -5.96 6.71
CA SER A 82 -2.74 -5.68 6.43
C SER A 82 -2.48 -4.19 6.16
N ASN A 83 -3.52 -3.43 5.78
CA ASN A 83 -3.39 -2.02 5.37
C ASN A 83 -4.62 -1.15 5.68
N GLY A 84 -5.55 -1.64 6.51
CA GLY A 84 -6.81 -0.96 6.82
C GLY A 84 -7.93 -1.19 5.80
N GLU A 85 -7.61 -1.50 4.54
CA GLU A 85 -8.62 -1.86 3.52
C GLU A 85 -8.93 -3.36 3.55
N GLY A 86 -7.92 -4.19 3.86
CA GLY A 86 -8.09 -5.62 3.96
C GLY A 86 -6.78 -6.36 4.20
N LEU A 87 -6.92 -7.66 4.32
CA LEU A 87 -5.84 -8.60 4.49
C LEU A 87 -5.34 -9.04 3.10
N ILE A 88 -4.04 -8.98 2.88
CA ILE A 88 -3.40 -9.49 1.67
C ILE A 88 -2.97 -10.94 1.84
N GLY A 89 -2.67 -11.61 0.73
CA GLY A 89 -2.13 -12.95 0.76
C GLY A 89 -0.72 -13.04 1.37
N PRO A 90 -0.36 -14.22 1.87
CA PRO A 90 0.96 -14.44 2.46
C PRO A 90 2.08 -14.31 1.42
N LEU A 91 3.21 -13.77 1.85
CA LEU A 91 4.45 -13.74 1.11
C LEU A 91 5.17 -15.08 1.30
N PHE A 92 5.67 -15.66 0.22
CA PHE A 92 6.42 -16.90 0.25
C PHE A 92 7.83 -16.70 -0.28
N LYS A 93 8.78 -17.42 0.32
CA LYS A 93 10.14 -17.59 -0.22
C LYS A 93 10.05 -18.11 -1.67
N LYS A 94 10.98 -17.69 -2.53
CA LYS A 94 11.10 -18.20 -3.88
C LYS A 94 11.37 -19.73 -3.90
N ASP A 95 10.91 -20.38 -4.94
CA ASP A 95 11.18 -21.79 -5.21
C ASP A 95 10.56 -22.80 -4.21
N ILE A 96 9.54 -22.38 -3.44
CA ILE A 96 8.76 -23.30 -2.62
C ILE A 96 7.99 -24.28 -3.53
N PRO A 97 8.09 -25.61 -3.29
CA PRO A 97 7.34 -26.60 -4.05
C PRO A 97 5.83 -26.33 -4.01
N ARG A 98 5.15 -26.44 -5.15
CA ARG A 98 3.71 -26.14 -5.28
C ARG A 98 2.85 -26.88 -4.23
N LYS A 99 3.19 -28.14 -3.93
CA LYS A 99 2.45 -28.94 -2.93
C LYS A 99 2.63 -28.37 -1.52
N LEU A 100 3.85 -27.97 -1.18
CA LEU A 100 4.15 -27.34 0.10
C LEU A 100 3.43 -25.99 0.21
N LYS A 101 3.52 -25.14 -0.82
CA LYS A 101 2.84 -23.85 -0.85
C LYS A 101 1.34 -23.99 -0.58
N LYS A 102 0.65 -24.93 -1.25
CA LYS A 102 -0.78 -25.19 -1.02
C LYS A 102 -1.08 -25.63 0.42
N ARG A 103 -0.22 -26.46 1.02
CA ARG A 103 -0.36 -26.85 2.43
C ARG A 103 -0.23 -25.65 3.36
N LEU A 104 0.80 -24.82 3.13
CA LEU A 104 1.04 -23.63 3.94
C LEU A 104 -0.07 -22.58 3.78
N GLU A 105 -0.60 -22.36 2.58
CA GLU A 105 -1.74 -21.47 2.36
C GLU A 105 -2.97 -21.89 3.18
N LYS A 106 -3.24 -23.20 3.25
CA LYS A 106 -4.32 -23.75 4.09
C LYS A 106 -4.02 -23.58 5.58
N GLU A 107 -2.80 -23.85 6.01
CA GLU A 107 -2.37 -23.70 7.39
C GLU A 107 -2.46 -22.22 7.85
N ILE A 108 -2.00 -21.28 7.03
CA ILE A 108 -2.11 -19.84 7.31
C ILE A 108 -3.57 -19.41 7.41
N PHE A 109 -4.44 -19.95 6.56
CA PHE A 109 -5.88 -19.73 6.66
C PHE A 109 -6.43 -20.17 8.02
N GLU A 110 -6.10 -21.38 8.50
CA GLU A 110 -6.52 -21.91 9.80
C GLU A 110 -5.97 -21.05 10.96
N ILE A 111 -4.74 -20.56 10.86
CA ILE A 111 -4.14 -19.64 11.84
C ILE A 111 -4.91 -18.33 11.90
N VAL A 112 -5.24 -17.73 10.77
CA VAL A 112 -6.00 -16.47 10.74
C VAL A 112 -7.41 -16.65 11.31
N GLU A 113 -8.06 -17.78 11.06
CA GLU A 113 -9.35 -18.12 11.70
C GLU A 113 -9.22 -18.22 13.22
N LEU A 114 -8.15 -18.86 13.70
CA LEU A 114 -7.89 -18.97 15.13
C LEU A 114 -7.60 -17.58 15.75
N ILE A 115 -6.78 -16.76 15.11
CA ILE A 115 -6.53 -15.37 15.54
C ILE A 115 -7.85 -14.59 15.59
N ALA A 116 -8.69 -14.72 14.59
CA ALA A 116 -9.96 -14.02 14.51
C ALA A 116 -10.90 -14.45 15.64
N LYS A 117 -10.95 -15.74 15.96
CA LYS A 117 -11.73 -16.29 17.07
C LYS A 117 -11.23 -15.77 18.42
N GLU A 118 -9.93 -15.91 18.71
CA GLU A 118 -9.33 -15.50 19.98
C GLU A 118 -9.38 -13.99 20.20
N SER A 119 -9.28 -13.20 19.13
CA SER A 119 -9.44 -11.75 19.18
C SER A 119 -10.88 -11.29 19.23
N LYS A 120 -11.86 -12.20 19.04
CA LYS A 120 -13.29 -11.88 18.87
C LYS A 120 -13.51 -10.87 17.73
N SER A 121 -12.77 -11.04 16.65
CA SER A 121 -12.95 -10.22 15.46
C SER A 121 -14.33 -10.46 14.86
N LYS A 122 -14.99 -9.37 14.43
CA LYS A 122 -16.31 -9.44 13.81
C LYS A 122 -16.24 -9.61 12.32
N LYS A 123 -15.11 -9.21 11.72
CA LYS A 123 -14.97 -9.12 10.28
C LYS A 123 -13.53 -9.32 9.82
N ILE A 124 -13.40 -9.97 8.68
CA ILE A 124 -12.17 -10.02 7.89
C ILE A 124 -12.50 -9.46 6.51
N ARG A 125 -11.70 -8.51 6.04
CA ARG A 125 -11.69 -8.09 4.64
C ARG A 125 -10.43 -8.61 4.00
N LEU A 126 -10.53 -9.02 2.74
CA LEU A 126 -9.39 -9.48 1.95
C LEU A 126 -9.42 -8.83 0.57
N PHE A 127 -8.25 -8.67 -0.01
CA PHE A 127 -8.12 -8.30 -1.41
C PHE A 127 -6.86 -8.89 -2.04
N GLU A 128 -6.88 -9.06 -3.35
CA GLU A 128 -5.69 -9.42 -4.10
C GLU A 128 -4.96 -8.15 -4.57
N PRO A 129 -3.72 -7.93 -4.15
CA PRO A 129 -2.96 -6.74 -4.58
C PRO A 129 -2.54 -6.80 -6.06
N PHE A 130 -2.65 -7.97 -6.67
CA PHE A 130 -2.30 -8.25 -8.06
C PHE A 130 -3.50 -8.79 -8.84
N SER A 131 -3.41 -8.81 -10.16
CA SER A 131 -4.49 -9.27 -11.03
C SER A 131 -4.75 -10.78 -11.03
N SER A 132 -3.89 -11.57 -10.40
CA SER A 132 -4.05 -13.02 -10.32
C SER A 132 -4.70 -13.43 -9.01
N ILE A 133 -5.68 -14.34 -9.09
CA ILE A 133 -6.36 -14.91 -7.92
C ILE A 133 -5.48 -16.03 -7.33
N SER A 134 -5.14 -15.91 -6.05
CA SER A 134 -4.37 -16.91 -5.31
C SER A 134 -5.25 -18.02 -4.72
N ASN A 135 -4.64 -19.17 -4.37
CA ASN A 135 -5.37 -20.19 -3.60
C ASN A 135 -5.77 -19.66 -2.21
N TRP A 136 -4.97 -18.78 -1.61
CA TRP A 136 -5.30 -18.07 -0.39
C TRP A 136 -6.67 -17.36 -0.49
N TYR A 137 -6.85 -16.56 -1.56
CA TYR A 137 -8.12 -15.88 -1.81
C TYR A 137 -9.28 -16.85 -2.00
N LEU A 138 -9.04 -17.96 -2.72
CA LEU A 138 -10.06 -18.98 -2.99
C LEU A 138 -10.52 -19.68 -1.71
N HIS A 139 -9.65 -19.92 -0.72
CA HIS A 139 -10.05 -20.48 0.58
C HIS A 139 -11.04 -19.55 1.31
N TRP A 140 -10.83 -18.24 1.22
CA TRP A 140 -11.72 -17.27 1.84
C TRP A 140 -13.02 -17.05 1.05
N LEU A 141 -12.97 -17.21 -0.27
CA LEU A 141 -14.16 -17.05 -1.12
C LEU A 141 -15.27 -18.02 -0.76
N GLU A 142 -14.94 -19.23 -0.34
CA GLU A 142 -15.92 -20.23 0.13
C GLU A 142 -16.67 -19.82 1.41
N LYS A 143 -16.13 -18.87 2.16
CA LYS A 143 -16.71 -18.35 3.42
C LYS A 143 -17.17 -16.90 3.31
N ALA A 144 -17.03 -16.28 2.17
CA ALA A 144 -17.31 -14.86 2.01
C ALA A 144 -18.81 -14.58 2.00
N ASP A 145 -19.24 -13.59 2.78
CA ASP A 145 -20.59 -13.07 2.78
C ASP A 145 -20.79 -12.06 1.63
N ASN A 146 -19.72 -11.32 1.30
CA ASN A 146 -19.74 -10.34 0.23
C ASN A 146 -18.50 -10.47 -0.66
N HIS A 147 -18.73 -10.25 -1.94
CA HIS A 147 -17.70 -10.20 -2.97
C HIS A 147 -17.95 -9.02 -3.90
N PHE A 148 -16.93 -8.18 -4.11
CA PHE A 148 -17.02 -7.04 -5.03
C PHE A 148 -15.68 -6.75 -5.69
N LEU A 149 -15.72 -5.95 -6.75
CA LEU A 149 -14.53 -5.52 -7.49
C LEU A 149 -14.28 -4.03 -7.29
N THR A 150 -13.03 -3.68 -7.05
CA THR A 150 -12.54 -2.33 -7.31
C THR A 150 -11.67 -2.33 -8.58
N TYR A 151 -11.34 -1.17 -9.08
CA TYR A 151 -10.49 -1.02 -10.25
C TYR A 151 -9.30 -0.15 -9.89
N GLN A 152 -8.11 -0.66 -10.19
CA GLN A 152 -6.86 0.03 -9.89
C GLN A 152 -6.22 0.56 -11.17
N LEU A 153 -5.65 1.75 -11.07
CA LEU A 153 -4.92 2.42 -12.14
C LEU A 153 -3.43 2.14 -12.00
N GLY A 154 -2.79 1.73 -13.09
CA GLY A 154 -1.39 1.36 -13.08
C GLY A 154 -0.59 1.88 -14.26
N ILE A 155 0.73 1.96 -14.08
CA ILE A 155 1.71 2.22 -15.12
C ILE A 155 2.69 1.05 -15.15
N ASP A 156 2.92 0.50 -16.34
CA ASP A 156 3.94 -0.51 -16.58
C ASP A 156 5.31 0.17 -16.72
N LEU A 157 6.15 0.04 -15.70
CA LEU A 157 7.48 0.64 -15.65
C LEU A 157 8.54 -0.19 -16.41
N ASN A 158 8.20 -1.37 -16.95
CA ASN A 158 9.09 -2.10 -17.84
C ASN A 158 9.22 -1.40 -19.21
N LYS A 159 8.20 -0.62 -19.62
CA LYS A 159 8.25 0.25 -20.80
C LYS A 159 9.31 1.35 -20.63
N ASN A 160 9.88 1.85 -21.72
CA ASN A 160 10.73 3.05 -21.65
C ASN A 160 9.89 4.31 -21.37
N LEU A 161 10.53 5.42 -20.95
CA LEU A 161 9.81 6.66 -20.58
C LEU A 161 9.01 7.28 -21.71
N GLU A 162 9.47 7.14 -22.95
CA GLU A 162 8.75 7.67 -24.12
C GLU A 162 7.46 6.88 -24.37
N GLU A 163 7.55 5.55 -24.31
CA GLU A 163 6.37 4.66 -24.40
C GLU A 163 5.35 4.94 -23.28
N ILE A 164 5.81 5.09 -22.03
CA ILE A 164 4.96 5.46 -20.91
C ILE A 164 4.25 6.80 -21.18
N ARG A 165 4.97 7.80 -21.70
CA ARG A 165 4.40 9.11 -22.05
C ARG A 165 3.41 9.05 -23.23
N LEU A 166 3.45 8.03 -24.08
CA LEU A 166 2.44 7.84 -25.13
C LEU A 166 1.09 7.44 -24.56
N ASP A 167 1.07 6.72 -23.45
CA ASP A 167 -0.17 6.33 -22.76
C ASP A 167 -0.86 7.52 -22.06
N PHE A 168 -0.14 8.62 -21.81
CA PHE A 168 -0.71 9.79 -21.13
C PHE A 168 -1.80 10.48 -21.98
N ARG A 169 -2.80 11.01 -21.29
CA ARG A 169 -3.77 11.91 -21.90
C ARG A 169 -3.06 13.02 -22.68
N LYS A 170 -3.48 13.26 -23.94
CA LYS A 170 -2.79 14.21 -24.84
C LYS A 170 -2.54 15.58 -24.23
N SER A 171 -3.47 16.09 -23.40
CA SER A 171 -3.33 17.37 -22.71
C SER A 171 -2.26 17.38 -21.61
N TYR A 172 -1.76 16.23 -21.12
CA TYR A 172 -0.83 16.18 -20.00
C TYR A 172 0.62 16.51 -20.39
N LYS A 173 1.05 16.13 -21.60
CA LYS A 173 2.41 16.44 -22.07
C LYS A 173 2.75 17.95 -22.01
N PRO A 174 1.92 18.87 -22.57
CA PRO A 174 2.18 20.29 -22.45
C PRO A 174 2.08 20.81 -20.99
N LEU A 175 1.19 20.24 -20.16
CA LEU A 175 1.07 20.61 -18.75
C LEU A 175 2.32 20.23 -17.95
N ILE A 176 2.84 19.02 -18.13
CA ILE A 176 4.09 18.57 -17.52
C ILE A 176 5.24 19.50 -17.93
N ASN A 177 5.39 19.73 -19.22
CA ASN A 177 6.49 20.59 -19.75
C ASN A 177 6.38 22.03 -19.24
N LYS A 178 5.16 22.57 -19.07
CA LYS A 178 4.92 23.89 -18.47
C LYS A 178 5.39 23.91 -17.03
N ALA A 179 4.93 22.95 -16.21
CA ALA A 179 5.25 22.88 -14.80
C ALA A 179 6.77 22.75 -14.54
N LEU A 180 7.45 21.90 -15.31
CA LEU A 180 8.91 21.71 -15.21
C LEU A 180 9.74 22.95 -15.61
N ARG A 181 9.17 23.89 -16.38
CA ARG A 181 9.82 25.16 -16.71
C ARG A 181 9.51 26.28 -15.72
N GLU A 182 8.32 26.23 -15.11
CA GLU A 182 7.81 27.29 -14.24
C GLU A 182 8.33 27.15 -12.81
N TRP A 183 8.52 25.90 -12.35
CA TRP A 183 8.86 25.60 -10.95
C TRP A 183 10.06 24.69 -10.81
N LYS A 184 10.72 24.76 -9.65
CA LYS A 184 11.74 23.81 -9.25
C LYS A 184 11.03 22.52 -8.78
N VAL A 185 11.24 21.42 -9.52
CA VAL A 185 10.67 20.09 -9.21
C VAL A 185 11.82 19.14 -8.95
N GLU A 186 11.86 18.53 -7.77
CA GLU A 186 12.99 17.69 -7.34
C GLU A 186 12.56 16.54 -6.42
N ILE A 187 13.40 15.50 -6.38
CA ILE A 187 13.34 14.48 -5.33
C ILE A 187 14.04 15.06 -4.10
N CYS A 188 13.42 14.93 -2.94
CA CYS A 188 14.04 15.29 -1.68
C CYS A 188 15.06 14.21 -1.29
N GLU A 189 16.34 14.48 -1.50
CA GLU A 189 17.46 13.61 -1.11
C GLU A 189 18.20 14.18 0.10
N ASP A 190 18.31 15.50 0.18
CA ASP A 190 18.93 16.23 1.29
C ASP A 190 17.88 16.85 2.20
N ASP A 191 18.25 17.06 3.46
CA ASP A 191 17.44 17.76 4.46
C ASP A 191 16.02 17.19 4.63
N VAL A 192 15.89 15.88 4.57
CA VAL A 192 14.61 15.17 4.63
C VAL A 192 13.76 15.61 5.82
N ASP A 193 14.37 15.88 6.97
CA ASP A 193 13.63 16.24 8.19
C ASP A 193 12.86 17.55 8.03
N ASN A 194 13.52 18.63 7.60
CA ASN A 194 12.88 19.93 7.43
C ASN A 194 11.88 19.94 6.26
N VAL A 195 12.25 19.34 5.14
CA VAL A 195 11.38 19.27 3.95
C VAL A 195 10.13 18.43 4.22
N PHE A 196 10.26 17.35 4.99
CA PHE A 196 9.12 16.53 5.38
C PHE A 196 8.17 17.28 6.34
N ASP A 197 8.71 18.08 7.25
CA ASP A 197 7.89 18.91 8.13
C ASP A 197 7.13 20.03 7.36
N GLU A 198 7.77 20.66 6.36
CA GLU A 198 7.08 21.56 5.42
C GLU A 198 5.94 20.81 4.68
N PHE A 199 6.18 19.59 4.24
CA PHE A 199 5.18 18.75 3.58
C PHE A 199 3.99 18.44 4.50
N ARG A 200 4.23 18.11 5.78
CA ARG A 200 3.18 17.91 6.78
C ARG A 200 2.30 19.18 6.95
N LEU A 201 2.94 20.35 7.03
CA LEU A 201 2.22 21.63 7.16
C LEU A 201 1.38 21.91 5.91
N LEU A 202 1.95 21.71 4.72
CA LEU A 202 1.21 21.85 3.46
C LEU A 202 0.03 20.86 3.39
N HIS A 203 0.23 19.62 3.87
CA HIS A 203 -0.84 18.64 3.92
C HIS A 203 -1.96 19.06 4.89
N LEU A 204 -1.62 19.58 6.06
CA LEU A 204 -2.59 20.08 7.03
C LEU A 204 -3.42 21.23 6.44
N GLU A 205 -2.77 22.19 5.77
CA GLU A 205 -3.43 23.30 5.05
C GLU A 205 -4.36 22.76 3.96
N ALA A 206 -3.87 21.86 3.10
CA ALA A 206 -4.64 21.29 2.00
C ALA A 206 -5.80 20.40 2.47
N ALA A 207 -5.65 19.66 3.55
CA ALA A 207 -6.70 18.83 4.12
C ALA A 207 -7.72 19.62 4.94
N GLY A 208 -7.28 20.73 5.57
CA GLY A 208 -8.09 21.54 6.48
C GLY A 208 -8.38 20.85 7.82
N LYS A 209 -7.73 19.72 8.11
CA LYS A 209 -7.86 18.95 9.37
C LYS A 209 -6.68 18.03 9.56
N ILE A 210 -6.43 17.63 10.81
CA ILE A 210 -5.49 16.54 11.12
C ILE A 210 -6.07 15.23 10.58
N THR A 211 -5.31 14.51 9.75
CA THR A 211 -5.74 13.28 9.10
C THR A 211 -5.11 12.03 9.70
N ARG A 212 -4.03 12.17 10.48
CA ARG A 212 -3.28 11.07 11.09
C ARG A 212 -2.46 11.55 12.27
N SER A 213 -2.02 10.63 13.12
CA SER A 213 -1.19 10.90 14.29
C SER A 213 0.20 11.42 13.90
N GLU A 214 0.88 12.06 14.82
CA GLU A 214 2.28 12.47 14.65
C GLU A 214 3.19 11.26 14.45
N GLU A 215 2.97 10.18 15.20
CA GLU A 215 3.70 8.93 15.08
C GLU A 215 3.59 8.34 13.66
N SER A 216 2.39 8.34 13.07
CA SER A 216 2.19 7.89 11.68
C SER A 216 3.02 8.72 10.68
N TRP A 217 3.17 10.02 10.90
CA TRP A 217 4.02 10.89 10.09
C TRP A 217 5.51 10.56 10.27
N GLU A 218 5.94 10.32 11.51
CA GLU A 218 7.34 9.95 11.79
C GLU A 218 7.71 8.60 11.16
N ILE A 219 6.78 7.64 11.11
CA ILE A 219 7.00 6.37 10.41
C ILE A 219 7.19 6.63 8.91
N GLN A 220 6.35 7.48 8.28
CA GLN A 220 6.51 7.83 6.87
C GLN A 220 7.85 8.55 6.59
N LYS A 221 8.30 9.42 7.48
CA LYS A 221 9.63 10.05 7.41
C LYS A 221 10.75 9.00 7.47
N LYS A 222 10.63 8.02 8.39
CA LYS A 222 11.58 6.90 8.48
C LYS A 222 11.59 6.05 7.22
N GLN A 223 10.43 5.81 6.58
CA GLN A 223 10.37 5.10 5.30
C GLN A 223 11.24 5.78 4.22
N ILE A 224 11.27 7.12 4.17
CA ILE A 224 12.16 7.84 3.25
C ILE A 224 13.63 7.55 3.60
N LYS A 225 13.99 7.67 4.88
CA LYS A 225 15.37 7.42 5.36
C LYS A 225 15.85 5.98 5.12
N ASN A 226 14.91 5.03 5.09
CA ASN A 226 15.17 3.61 4.85
C ASN A 226 15.10 3.22 3.36
N ASN A 227 14.96 4.17 2.45
CA ASN A 227 14.76 3.91 1.01
C ASN A 227 13.54 3.02 0.70
N GLU A 228 12.46 3.16 1.45
CA GLU A 228 11.16 2.52 1.22
C GLU A 228 10.11 3.51 0.69
N ALA A 229 10.48 4.78 0.67
CA ALA A 229 9.70 5.88 0.12
C ALA A 229 10.61 7.00 -0.38
N PHE A 230 10.05 7.92 -1.17
CA PHE A 230 10.67 9.19 -1.52
C PHE A 230 9.62 10.29 -1.61
N LEU A 231 10.07 11.53 -1.44
CA LEU A 231 9.23 12.72 -1.54
C LEU A 231 9.62 13.51 -2.80
N VAL A 232 8.63 13.80 -3.66
CA VAL A 232 8.77 14.76 -4.75
C VAL A 232 8.25 16.10 -4.27
N THR A 233 9.03 17.15 -4.44
CA THR A 233 8.67 18.52 -4.06
C THR A 233 8.57 19.43 -5.27
N VAL A 234 7.69 20.43 -5.19
CA VAL A 234 7.56 21.51 -6.16
C VAL A 234 7.64 22.84 -5.41
N ARG A 235 8.59 23.67 -5.81
CA ARG A 235 8.79 24.98 -5.18
C ARG A 235 8.64 26.11 -6.19
N ASP A 236 7.94 27.16 -5.77
CA ASP A 236 7.99 28.47 -6.38
C ASP A 236 9.00 29.30 -5.57
N LYS A 237 10.18 29.55 -6.18
CA LYS A 237 11.35 30.10 -5.47
C LYS A 237 11.70 29.22 -4.26
N THR A 238 11.47 29.71 -3.05
CA THR A 238 11.73 29.00 -1.79
C THR A 238 10.49 28.36 -1.18
N VAL A 239 9.29 28.68 -1.65
CA VAL A 239 8.03 28.25 -1.07
C VAL A 239 7.63 26.88 -1.60
N LEU A 240 7.35 25.92 -0.73
CA LEU A 240 6.78 24.62 -1.11
C LEU A 240 5.31 24.82 -1.52
N ILE A 241 5.00 24.58 -2.80
CA ILE A 241 3.65 24.73 -3.36
C ILE A 241 2.95 23.40 -3.66
N GLY A 242 3.71 22.32 -3.67
CA GLY A 242 3.17 20.98 -3.86
C GLY A 242 4.19 19.92 -3.53
N ALA A 243 3.71 18.76 -3.07
CA ALA A 243 4.54 17.61 -2.86
C ALA A 243 3.75 16.30 -2.97
N GLY A 244 4.46 15.21 -3.24
CA GLY A 244 3.91 13.86 -3.27
C GLY A 244 4.85 12.87 -2.60
N LEU A 245 4.32 12.06 -1.68
CA LEU A 245 5.01 10.94 -1.06
C LEU A 245 4.68 9.66 -1.82
N PHE A 246 5.71 8.91 -2.16
CA PHE A 246 5.63 7.67 -2.91
C PHE A 246 6.34 6.58 -2.12
N ASN A 247 5.60 5.54 -1.74
CA ASN A 247 6.21 4.34 -1.17
C ASN A 247 6.59 3.37 -2.28
N HIS A 248 7.61 2.58 -2.05
CA HIS A 248 8.00 1.54 -2.98
C HIS A 248 8.58 0.32 -2.26
N SER A 249 8.37 -0.82 -2.86
CA SER A 249 9.14 -2.04 -2.64
C SER A 249 10.14 -2.22 -3.77
N ARG A 250 10.85 -3.33 -3.80
CA ARG A 250 11.70 -3.70 -4.94
C ARG A 250 10.95 -3.74 -6.28
N ASP A 251 9.68 -4.15 -6.27
CA ASP A 251 8.92 -4.43 -7.49
C ASP A 251 7.82 -3.41 -7.78
N ILE A 252 7.27 -2.75 -6.76
CA ILE A 252 6.04 -1.96 -6.85
C ILE A 252 6.24 -0.58 -6.25
N GLY A 253 5.87 0.44 -7.01
CA GLY A 253 5.72 1.81 -6.50
C GLY A 253 4.25 2.15 -6.23
N MET A 254 3.98 3.01 -5.27
CA MET A 254 2.64 3.43 -4.89
C MET A 254 2.57 4.93 -4.57
N TYR A 255 1.56 5.63 -5.10
CA TYR A 255 1.25 7.00 -4.72
C TYR A 255 0.50 7.02 -3.39
N SER A 256 1.15 7.46 -2.33
CA SER A 256 0.61 7.37 -0.98
C SER A 256 -0.08 8.64 -0.50
N VAL A 257 0.60 9.79 -0.62
CA VAL A 257 0.06 11.06 -0.13
C VAL A 257 0.44 12.19 -1.07
N GLY A 258 -0.52 13.07 -1.39
CA GLY A 258 -0.25 14.31 -2.11
C GLY A 258 -0.78 15.52 -1.35
N ALA A 259 -0.01 16.58 -1.35
CA ALA A 259 -0.42 17.88 -0.81
C ALA A 259 -0.07 18.99 -1.82
N TYR A 260 -1.04 19.81 -2.12
CA TYR A 260 -0.91 20.93 -3.08
C TYR A 260 -1.63 22.14 -2.54
N ARG A 261 -1.08 23.32 -2.74
CA ARG A 261 -1.71 24.57 -2.35
C ARG A 261 -3.06 24.71 -3.06
N ARG A 262 -4.11 25.04 -2.28
CA ARG A 262 -5.49 25.11 -2.78
C ARG A 262 -5.72 26.23 -3.79
N ASP A 263 -5.03 27.35 -3.61
CA ASP A 263 -5.08 28.49 -4.52
C ASP A 263 -4.41 28.26 -5.88
N LEU A 264 -3.69 27.13 -6.02
CA LEU A 264 -2.99 26.70 -7.23
C LEU A 264 -3.53 25.39 -7.83
N PHE A 265 -4.73 24.95 -7.47
CA PHE A 265 -5.31 23.69 -7.97
C PHE A 265 -5.59 23.70 -9.49
N ASP A 266 -5.71 24.87 -10.09
CA ASP A 266 -5.81 25.03 -11.56
C ASP A 266 -4.45 24.91 -12.27
N LYS A 267 -3.36 24.91 -11.52
CA LYS A 267 -1.99 24.79 -12.04
C LYS A 267 -1.54 23.35 -12.16
N PRO A 268 -0.64 23.01 -13.10
CA PRO A 268 -0.23 21.64 -13.36
C PRO A 268 0.84 21.09 -12.40
N ILE A 269 0.83 21.51 -11.13
CA ILE A 269 1.82 21.08 -10.12
C ILE A 269 1.85 19.56 -9.98
N GLY A 270 0.69 18.94 -9.79
CA GLY A 270 0.57 17.49 -9.67
C GLY A 270 1.05 16.72 -10.91
N HIS A 271 1.00 17.34 -12.10
CA HIS A 271 1.50 16.70 -13.32
C HIS A 271 3.02 16.54 -13.31
N ALA A 272 3.75 17.53 -12.82
CA ALA A 272 5.20 17.45 -12.68
C ALA A 272 5.60 16.45 -11.59
N VAL A 273 4.88 16.46 -10.45
CA VAL A 273 5.08 15.49 -9.35
C VAL A 273 4.97 14.06 -9.86
N GLN A 274 3.90 13.73 -10.59
CA GLN A 274 3.70 12.39 -11.14
C GLN A 274 4.78 12.01 -12.14
N MET A 275 5.19 12.93 -13.03
CA MET A 275 6.22 12.63 -14.03
C MET A 275 7.57 12.31 -13.37
N LEU A 276 7.98 13.09 -12.37
CA LEU A 276 9.24 12.86 -11.67
C LEU A 276 9.19 11.56 -10.85
N ALA A 277 8.03 11.26 -10.23
CA ALA A 277 7.82 10.01 -9.52
C ALA A 277 7.92 8.78 -10.43
N ILE A 278 7.34 8.83 -11.62
CA ILE A 278 7.45 7.77 -12.64
C ILE A 278 8.92 7.53 -13.00
N THR A 279 9.67 8.61 -13.24
CA THR A 279 11.10 8.52 -13.55
C THR A 279 11.88 7.86 -12.40
N LYS A 280 11.67 8.33 -11.15
CA LYS A 280 12.37 7.78 -9.98
C LYS A 280 12.02 6.32 -9.72
N LEU A 281 10.75 5.93 -9.78
CA LEU A 281 10.33 4.54 -9.60
C LEU A 281 10.95 3.60 -10.64
N LYS A 282 11.07 4.07 -11.88
CA LYS A 282 11.74 3.32 -12.94
C LYS A 282 13.25 3.18 -12.67
N GLU A 283 13.93 4.24 -12.21
CA GLU A 283 15.33 4.21 -11.80
C GLU A 283 15.57 3.25 -10.63
N LEU A 284 14.63 3.17 -9.68
CA LEU A 284 14.65 2.22 -8.56
C LEU A 284 14.38 0.77 -8.98
N GLY A 285 14.06 0.51 -10.25
CA GLY A 285 13.82 -0.83 -10.77
C GLY A 285 12.42 -1.39 -10.48
N CYS A 286 11.49 -0.56 -10.02
CA CYS A 286 10.08 -0.96 -9.89
C CYS A 286 9.52 -1.38 -11.24
N LYS A 287 8.67 -2.39 -11.24
CA LYS A 287 8.02 -2.94 -12.44
C LYS A 287 6.66 -2.32 -12.72
N VAL A 288 5.96 -1.97 -11.65
CA VAL A 288 4.61 -1.40 -11.70
C VAL A 288 4.50 -0.21 -10.76
N TYR A 289 3.82 0.85 -11.21
CA TYR A 289 3.43 1.95 -10.37
C TYR A 289 1.91 1.97 -10.21
N HIS A 290 1.44 1.81 -8.96
CA HIS A 290 0.04 1.92 -8.58
C HIS A 290 -0.32 3.38 -8.30
N LEU A 291 -1.14 3.96 -9.17
CA LEU A 291 -1.67 5.32 -9.02
C LEU A 291 -2.80 5.39 -7.98
N GLY A 292 -3.44 4.25 -7.70
CA GLY A 292 -4.57 4.09 -6.81
C GLY A 292 -5.88 3.77 -7.51
N GLN A 293 -6.96 3.77 -6.76
CA GLN A 293 -8.26 3.31 -7.21
C GLN A 293 -8.89 4.24 -8.26
N LYS A 294 -9.50 3.62 -9.27
CA LYS A 294 -10.41 4.27 -10.21
C LYS A 294 -11.79 4.42 -9.57
N ALA A 295 -12.33 5.62 -9.55
CA ALA A 295 -13.69 5.87 -9.07
C ALA A 295 -14.72 5.31 -10.07
N VAL A 296 -15.59 4.44 -9.59
CA VAL A 296 -16.68 3.81 -10.38
C VAL A 296 -18.00 4.02 -9.65
N LEU A 297 -18.99 4.58 -10.35
CA LEU A 297 -20.29 4.92 -9.75
C LEU A 297 -21.08 3.70 -9.24
N LEU A 298 -20.81 2.52 -9.81
CA LEU A 298 -21.44 1.24 -9.38
C LEU A 298 -20.74 0.57 -8.18
N HIS A 299 -19.75 1.23 -7.57
CA HIS A 299 -19.13 0.72 -6.35
C HIS A 299 -20.17 0.65 -5.20
N PRO A 300 -20.13 -0.37 -4.30
CA PRO A 300 -21.03 -0.48 -3.16
C PRO A 300 -21.11 0.81 -2.31
N ILE A 301 -20.02 1.53 -2.21
CA ILE A 301 -19.95 2.90 -1.64
C ILE A 301 -19.69 3.86 -2.80
N PRO A 302 -20.68 4.64 -3.25
CA PRO A 302 -20.50 5.57 -4.36
C PRO A 302 -19.42 6.61 -4.07
N PRO A 303 -18.53 6.90 -5.04
CA PRO A 303 -17.46 7.87 -4.86
C PRO A 303 -18.01 9.30 -4.75
N THR A 304 -17.38 10.10 -3.93
CA THR A 304 -17.64 11.53 -3.83
C THR A 304 -17.16 12.27 -5.09
N LYS A 305 -17.66 13.51 -5.30
CA LYS A 305 -17.19 14.38 -6.40
C LYS A 305 -15.68 14.61 -6.36
N LYS A 306 -15.09 14.69 -5.16
CA LYS A 306 -13.64 14.84 -4.97
C LYS A 306 -12.89 13.58 -5.44
N GLU A 307 -13.36 12.39 -5.08
CA GLU A 307 -12.74 11.12 -5.50
C GLU A 307 -12.84 10.91 -7.00
N ILE A 308 -13.97 11.27 -7.62
CA ILE A 308 -14.13 11.25 -9.08
C ILE A 308 -13.10 12.18 -9.74
N SER A 309 -12.91 13.39 -9.23
CA SER A 309 -11.93 14.35 -9.77
C SER A 309 -10.49 13.83 -9.63
N ILE A 310 -10.14 13.23 -8.48
CA ILE A 310 -8.82 12.63 -8.24
C ILE A 310 -8.62 11.44 -9.18
N SER A 311 -9.61 10.57 -9.33
CA SER A 311 -9.57 9.45 -10.26
C SER A 311 -9.34 9.92 -11.70
N HIS A 312 -10.11 10.91 -12.16
CA HIS A 312 -9.96 11.46 -13.49
C HIS A 312 -8.56 12.06 -13.76
N PHE A 313 -7.95 12.68 -12.74
CA PHE A 313 -6.56 13.12 -12.82
C PHE A 313 -5.60 11.92 -12.96
N LYS A 314 -5.72 10.91 -12.10
CA LYS A 314 -4.87 9.71 -12.12
C LYS A 314 -5.02 8.92 -13.44
N GLU A 315 -6.24 8.77 -13.96
CA GLU A 315 -6.53 8.11 -15.23
C GLU A 315 -5.77 8.73 -16.41
N GLY A 316 -5.46 10.01 -16.34
CA GLY A 316 -4.70 10.69 -17.38
C GLY A 316 -3.23 10.26 -17.49
N PHE A 317 -2.70 9.55 -16.50
CA PHE A 317 -1.36 8.94 -16.49
C PHE A 317 -1.39 7.43 -16.69
N ALA A 318 -2.53 6.78 -16.40
CA ALA A 318 -2.61 5.33 -16.36
C ALA A 318 -2.38 4.71 -17.74
N GLY A 319 -1.48 3.74 -17.81
CA GLY A 319 -1.25 2.92 -18.98
C GLY A 319 -2.18 1.69 -19.02
N PHE A 320 -2.71 1.27 -17.86
CA PHE A 320 -3.67 0.17 -17.76
C PHE A 320 -4.58 0.32 -16.54
N THR A 321 -5.69 -0.43 -16.58
CA THR A 321 -6.60 -0.60 -15.44
C THR A 321 -6.81 -2.09 -15.21
N TYR A 322 -6.80 -2.54 -13.97
CA TYR A 322 -7.10 -3.93 -13.63
C TYR A 322 -8.15 -4.02 -12.52
N ALA A 323 -8.91 -5.11 -12.54
CA ALA A 323 -9.87 -5.41 -11.49
C ALA A 323 -9.13 -5.98 -10.28
N GLN A 324 -9.46 -5.47 -9.11
CA GLN A 324 -8.99 -5.97 -7.82
C GLN A 324 -10.17 -6.58 -7.07
N PRO A 325 -10.18 -7.91 -6.88
CA PRO A 325 -11.25 -8.57 -6.16
C PRO A 325 -11.11 -8.38 -4.65
N HIS A 326 -12.23 -8.13 -4.00
CA HIS A 326 -12.36 -8.00 -2.56
C HIS A 326 -13.37 -9.00 -2.02
N LEU A 327 -13.11 -9.49 -0.81
CA LEU A 327 -13.99 -10.31 -0.02
C LEU A 327 -14.27 -9.67 1.32
N GLU A 328 -15.46 -9.90 1.86
CA GLU A 328 -15.80 -9.60 3.24
C GLU A 328 -16.40 -10.86 3.87
N VAL A 329 -15.82 -11.27 4.99
CA VAL A 329 -16.26 -12.41 5.79
C VAL A 329 -16.71 -11.89 7.15
N HIS A 330 -17.97 -12.10 7.50
CA HIS A 330 -18.49 -11.81 8.81
C HIS A 330 -18.29 -13.02 9.73
N LEU A 331 -17.63 -12.79 10.83
CA LEU A 331 -17.39 -13.83 11.82
C LEU A 331 -18.55 -13.81 12.81
N GLY A 332 -19.31 -14.89 12.86
CA GLY A 332 -20.43 -15.03 13.77
C GLY A 332 -20.02 -14.81 15.22
N SER A 333 -20.88 -14.13 15.95
CA SER A 333 -20.77 -13.91 17.39
C SER A 333 -20.95 -15.21 18.19
#